data_8cfcd3af99a322056c257b0a5a9f51ac
#
_entry.id   8cfcd3af99a322056c257b0a5a9f51ac
#
_cell.length_a   1.000
_cell.length_b   1.000
_cell.length_c   1.000
_cell.angle_alpha   90.00
_cell.angle_beta   90.00
_cell.angle_gamma   90.00
#
_symmetry.space_group_name_H-M   'P 1'
#
loop_
_entity.id
_entity.type
_entity.pdbx_description
1 polymer ?
#
loop_
_entity_poly.entity_id
_entity_poly.type
_entity_poly.pdbx_seq_one_letter_code
_entity_poly.pdbx_strand_id
1 'polypeptide(L)'
;PGEKTIDACKRRLMEEMGMECNLEFSFSFMYKCKFSNGLTEYEFDHVYVGYTDDLPVLNYSEVKDWKYVKLIDLEKEIESHPEKFTEWLKICFSRLIEHTQSYQIKP
;
A
#
# COMPACT_ATOMS: atom_id res chain seq x y z
N PRO A 1 -4.77 -19.91 -3.03
CA PRO A 1 -3.96 -20.88 -3.76
C PRO A 1 -4.45 -20.99 -5.20
N GLY A 2 -3.52 -20.96 -6.13
CA GLY A 2 -3.84 -20.99 -7.56
C GLY A 2 -4.11 -19.63 -8.18
N GLU A 3 -4.32 -18.61 -7.38
CA GLU A 3 -4.53 -17.24 -7.86
C GLU A 3 -3.17 -16.54 -7.97
N LYS A 4 -2.95 -15.82 -9.08
CA LYS A 4 -1.73 -15.00 -9.21
C LYS A 4 -1.79 -13.84 -8.22
N THR A 5 -0.63 -13.42 -7.72
CA THR A 5 -0.53 -12.33 -6.74
C THR A 5 -1.21 -11.05 -7.21
N ILE A 6 -1.01 -10.68 -8.49
CA ILE A 6 -1.63 -9.48 -9.04
C ILE A 6 -3.16 -9.62 -9.10
N ASP A 7 -3.66 -10.80 -9.42
CA ASP A 7 -5.10 -11.03 -9.48
C ASP A 7 -5.73 -10.96 -8.09
N ALA A 8 -5.04 -11.49 -7.09
CA ALA A 8 -5.46 -11.38 -5.69
C ALA A 8 -5.52 -9.91 -5.25
N CYS A 9 -4.53 -9.12 -5.63
CA CYS A 9 -4.48 -7.70 -5.30
C CYS A 9 -5.65 -6.95 -5.95
N LYS A 10 -5.93 -7.21 -7.22
CA LYS A 10 -7.06 -6.61 -7.94
C LYS A 10 -8.39 -6.98 -7.29
N ARG A 11 -8.54 -8.24 -6.90
CA ARG A 11 -9.74 -8.71 -6.23
C ARG A 11 -9.96 -7.99 -4.90
N ARG A 12 -8.91 -7.89 -4.09
CA ARG A 12 -8.98 -7.21 -2.79
C ARG A 12 -9.29 -5.72 -2.96
N LEU A 13 -8.72 -5.08 -3.97
CA LEU A 13 -8.99 -3.68 -4.25
C LEU A 13 -10.48 -3.45 -4.54
N MET A 14 -11.08 -4.32 -5.35
CA MET A 14 -12.51 -4.24 -5.64
C MET A 14 -13.36 -4.51 -4.40
N GLU A 15 -13.00 -5.54 -3.62
CA GLU A 15 -13.75 -5.91 -2.42
C GLU A 15 -13.72 -4.83 -1.34
N GLU A 16 -12.56 -4.21 -1.13
CA GLU A 16 -12.36 -3.27 -0.04
C GLU A 16 -12.69 -1.82 -0.42
N MET A 17 -12.30 -1.41 -1.63
CA MET A 17 -12.38 -0.02 -2.05
C MET A 17 -13.31 0.22 -3.24
N GLY A 18 -13.88 -0.84 -3.79
CA GLY A 18 -14.77 -0.71 -4.95
C GLY A 18 -14.08 -0.14 -6.17
N MET A 19 -12.79 -0.37 -6.31
CA MET A 19 -11.98 0.22 -7.38
C MET A 19 -11.44 -0.84 -8.32
N GLU A 20 -11.34 -0.47 -9.59
CA GLU A 20 -10.71 -1.28 -10.61
C GLU A 20 -9.76 -0.39 -11.40
N CYS A 21 -8.51 -0.78 -11.50
CA CYS A 21 -7.52 -0.06 -12.29
C CYS A 21 -6.39 -1.01 -12.67
N ASN A 22 -5.59 -0.60 -13.64
CA ASN A 22 -4.40 -1.35 -13.98
C ASN A 22 -3.39 -1.21 -12.84
N LEU A 23 -2.93 -2.36 -12.35
CA LEU A 23 -1.92 -2.40 -11.30
C LEU A 23 -0.60 -2.83 -11.92
N GLU A 24 0.48 -2.17 -11.50
CA GLU A 24 1.82 -2.57 -11.90
C GLU A 24 2.62 -2.93 -10.66
N PHE A 25 3.44 -3.98 -10.78
CA PHE A 25 4.33 -4.40 -9.72
C PHE A 25 5.37 -3.31 -9.48
N SER A 26 5.54 -2.93 -8.22
CA SER A 26 6.54 -1.93 -7.84
C SER A 26 7.75 -2.60 -7.18
N PHE A 27 7.53 -3.32 -6.10
CA PHE A 27 8.61 -3.95 -5.35
C PHE A 27 8.04 -5.01 -4.40
N SER A 28 8.94 -5.80 -3.84
CA SER A 28 8.59 -6.72 -2.76
C SER A 28 9.63 -6.60 -1.65
N PHE A 29 9.23 -6.95 -0.43
CA PHE A 29 10.13 -6.91 0.71
C PHE A 29 9.68 -7.91 1.77
N MET A 30 10.64 -8.30 2.61
CA MET A 30 10.38 -9.17 3.76
C MET A 30 10.05 -8.31 4.96
N TYR A 31 8.92 -8.58 5.59
CA TYR A 31 8.48 -7.84 6.77
C TYR A 31 8.39 -8.77 7.98
N LYS A 32 8.99 -8.34 9.08
CA LYS A 32 9.00 -9.09 10.33
C LYS A 32 7.79 -8.66 11.16
N CYS A 33 6.87 -9.59 11.40
CA CYS A 33 5.67 -9.35 12.20
C CYS A 33 5.84 -9.95 13.59
N LYS A 34 5.59 -9.14 14.62
CA LYS A 34 5.57 -9.61 16.01
C LYS A 34 4.13 -9.62 16.50
N PHE A 35 3.74 -10.74 17.09
CA PHE A 35 2.39 -10.92 17.63
C PHE A 35 2.41 -10.81 19.15
N SER A 36 1.26 -10.47 19.73
CA SER A 36 1.12 -10.27 21.17
C SER A 36 1.40 -11.52 21.98
N ASN A 37 1.31 -12.70 21.38
CA ASN A 37 1.61 -13.97 22.03
C ASN A 37 3.12 -14.30 22.07
N GLY A 38 3.97 -13.38 21.62
CA GLY A 38 5.42 -13.56 21.60
C GLY A 38 5.97 -14.24 20.34
N LEU A 39 5.09 -14.67 19.45
CA LEU A 39 5.53 -15.27 18.19
C LEU A 39 6.00 -14.20 17.20
N THR A 40 6.98 -14.57 16.38
CA THR A 40 7.49 -13.73 15.31
C THR A 40 7.34 -14.47 14.00
N GLU A 41 6.77 -13.80 13.00
CA GLU A 41 6.65 -14.34 11.66
C GLU A 41 7.23 -13.38 10.65
N TYR A 42 7.62 -13.91 9.50
CA TYR A 42 8.13 -13.11 8.39
C TYR A 42 7.14 -13.22 7.24
N GLU A 43 6.76 -12.07 6.70
CA GLU A 43 5.90 -11.98 5.52
C GLU A 43 6.72 -11.48 4.34
N PHE A 44 6.46 -12.06 3.17
CA PHE A 44 7.02 -11.55 1.92
C PHE A 44 5.92 -10.79 1.21
N ASP A 45 6.00 -9.46 1.28
CA ASP A 45 4.95 -8.59 0.77
C ASP A 45 5.28 -8.10 -0.65
N HIS A 46 4.27 -8.18 -1.51
CA HIS A 46 4.33 -7.65 -2.88
C HIS A 46 3.52 -6.37 -2.93
N VAL A 47 4.11 -5.30 -3.46
CA VAL A 47 3.46 -3.99 -3.55
C VAL A 47 3.16 -3.66 -5.00
N TYR A 48 1.91 -3.36 -5.27
CA TYR A 48 1.44 -2.95 -6.59
C TYR A 48 0.94 -1.51 -6.53
N VAL A 49 1.14 -0.78 -7.62
CA VAL A 49 0.71 0.62 -7.72
C VAL A 49 -0.24 0.75 -8.89
N GLY A 50 -1.35 1.44 -8.66
CA GLY A 50 -2.30 1.75 -9.70
C GLY A 50 -2.62 3.24 -9.69
N TYR A 51 -3.04 3.75 -10.83
CA TYR A 51 -3.40 5.17 -11.01
C TYR A 51 -4.82 5.25 -11.51
N THR A 52 -5.63 6.08 -10.86
CA THR A 52 -7.03 6.25 -11.23
C THR A 52 -7.54 7.61 -10.76
N ASP A 53 -8.54 8.12 -11.45
CA ASP A 53 -9.29 9.32 -11.03
C ASP A 53 -10.62 8.94 -10.38
N ASP A 54 -10.95 7.67 -10.32
CA ASP A 54 -12.18 7.19 -9.72
C ASP A 54 -12.20 7.37 -8.22
N LEU A 55 -13.38 7.66 -7.67
CA LEU A 55 -13.57 7.72 -6.23
C LEU A 55 -13.75 6.32 -5.67
N PRO A 56 -13.16 6.01 -4.51
CA PRO A 56 -13.39 4.71 -3.88
C PRO A 56 -14.81 4.59 -3.33
N VAL A 57 -15.31 3.36 -3.36
CA VAL A 57 -16.56 2.99 -2.71
C VAL A 57 -16.21 1.96 -1.65
N LEU A 58 -16.18 2.39 -0.40
CA LEU A 58 -15.66 1.55 0.68
C LEU A 58 -16.61 0.42 1.06
N ASN A 59 -16.02 -0.73 1.33
CA ASN A 59 -16.68 -1.81 2.06
C ASN A 59 -16.37 -1.55 3.54
N TYR A 60 -17.33 -1.00 4.27
CA TYR A 60 -17.12 -0.56 5.65
C TYR A 60 -16.88 -1.71 6.64
N SER A 61 -17.11 -2.95 6.24
CA SER A 61 -16.73 -4.09 7.06
C SER A 61 -15.22 -4.37 7.00
N GLU A 62 -14.54 -3.87 5.97
CA GLU A 62 -13.10 -4.08 5.75
C GLU A 62 -12.29 -2.81 5.93
N VAL A 63 -12.84 -1.65 5.54
CA VAL A 63 -12.13 -0.36 5.54
C VAL A 63 -12.99 0.66 6.26
N LYS A 64 -12.42 1.31 7.28
CA LYS A 64 -13.16 2.28 8.08
C LYS A 64 -13.27 3.65 7.42
N ASP A 65 -12.21 4.08 6.73
CA ASP A 65 -12.16 5.41 6.16
C ASP A 65 -11.04 5.50 5.12
N TRP A 66 -11.07 6.57 4.34
CA TRP A 66 -10.03 6.87 3.37
C TRP A 66 -9.90 8.38 3.23
N LYS A 67 -8.76 8.83 2.72
CA LYS A 67 -8.57 10.24 2.37
C LYS A 67 -7.51 10.36 1.28
N TYR A 68 -7.60 11.42 0.50
CA TYR A 68 -6.52 11.80 -0.38
C TYR A 68 -5.42 12.49 0.42
N VAL A 69 -4.19 12.22 0.07
CA VAL A 69 -3.04 12.84 0.70
C VAL A 69 -1.98 13.11 -0.38
N LYS A 70 -1.36 14.29 -0.29
CA LYS A 70 -0.20 14.57 -1.14
C LYS A 70 1.00 13.82 -0.60
N LEU A 71 1.78 13.20 -1.49
CA LEU A 71 2.94 12.42 -1.07
C LEU A 71 3.94 13.25 -0.28
N ILE A 72 4.15 14.52 -0.67
CA ILE A 72 5.07 15.39 0.06
C ILE A 72 4.59 15.69 1.49
N ASP A 73 3.28 15.84 1.66
CA ASP A 73 2.71 16.08 2.97
C ASP A 73 2.81 14.83 3.86
N LEU A 74 2.56 13.66 3.28
CA LEU A 74 2.70 12.40 4.00
C LEU A 74 4.15 12.15 4.42
N GLU A 75 5.11 12.46 3.53
CA GLU A 75 6.53 12.33 3.85
C GLU A 75 6.91 13.20 5.04
N LYS A 76 6.46 14.45 5.06
CA LYS A 76 6.72 15.36 6.17
C LYS A 76 6.11 14.87 7.46
N GLU A 77 4.89 14.34 7.39
CA GLU A 77 4.20 13.82 8.57
C GLU A 77 4.89 12.59 9.14
N ILE A 78 5.35 11.68 8.28
CA ILE A 78 6.12 10.51 8.70
C ILE A 78 7.40 10.92 9.38
N GLU A 79 8.12 11.93 8.85
CA GLU A 79 9.35 12.43 9.44
C GLU A 79 9.11 13.11 10.79
N SER A 80 8.03 13.88 10.90
CA SER A 80 7.71 14.66 12.10
C SER A 80 7.09 13.80 13.20
N HIS A 81 6.28 12.82 12.83
CA HIS A 81 5.50 12.00 13.77
C HIS A 81 5.56 10.53 13.38
N PRO A 82 6.76 9.92 13.37
CA PRO A 82 6.89 8.52 12.92
C PRO A 82 6.10 7.52 13.76
N GLU A 83 5.81 7.85 15.02
CA GLU A 83 5.04 7.00 15.92
C GLU A 83 3.58 6.84 15.52
N LYS A 84 3.07 7.71 14.64
CA LYS A 84 1.68 7.62 14.16
C LYS A 84 1.50 6.61 13.04
N PHE A 85 2.60 6.08 12.49
CA PHE A 85 2.57 5.21 11.32
C PHE A 85 3.17 3.86 11.62
N THR A 86 2.67 2.83 10.93
CA THR A 86 3.19 1.48 11.08
C THR A 86 4.60 1.37 10.49
N GLU A 87 5.39 0.44 11.03
CA GLU A 87 6.71 0.16 10.45
C GLU A 87 6.59 -0.29 9.01
N TRP A 88 5.54 -1.05 8.69
CA TRP A 88 5.26 -1.50 7.34
C TRP A 88 5.13 -0.32 6.37
N LEU A 89 4.34 0.69 6.75
CA LEU A 89 4.15 1.87 5.91
C LEU A 89 5.44 2.65 5.74
N LYS A 90 6.23 2.81 6.80
CA LYS A 90 7.50 3.55 6.74
C LYS A 90 8.49 2.88 5.79
N ILE A 91 8.59 1.55 5.83
CA ILE A 91 9.45 0.79 4.91
C ILE A 91 8.95 0.93 3.48
N CYS A 92 7.65 0.78 3.29
CA CYS A 92 7.01 0.82 1.99
C CYS A 92 7.12 2.20 1.34
N PHE A 93 6.97 3.25 2.12
CA PHE A 93 6.84 4.62 1.63
C PHE A 93 8.06 5.11 0.85
N SER A 94 9.26 4.87 1.35
CA SER A 94 10.47 5.33 0.68
C SER A 94 10.63 4.73 -0.72
N ARG A 95 10.27 3.45 -0.86
CA ARG A 95 10.33 2.77 -2.15
C ARG A 95 9.19 3.18 -3.06
N LEU A 96 8.04 3.49 -2.48
CA LEU A 96 6.90 4.01 -3.23
C LEU A 96 7.21 5.37 -3.84
N ILE A 97 7.89 6.24 -3.11
CA ILE A 97 8.34 7.55 -3.62
C ILE A 97 9.25 7.37 -4.83
N GLU A 98 10.20 6.46 -4.76
CA GLU A 98 11.09 6.16 -5.88
C GLU A 98 10.30 5.73 -7.12
N HIS A 99 9.31 4.87 -6.93
CA HIS A 99 8.47 4.39 -8.03
C HIS A 99 7.68 5.54 -8.67
N THR A 100 7.04 6.38 -7.87
CA THR A 100 6.22 7.48 -8.39
C THR A 100 7.06 8.56 -9.06
N GLN A 101 8.24 8.85 -8.55
CA GLN A 101 9.16 9.79 -9.18
C GLN A 101 9.61 9.29 -10.55
N SER A 102 9.94 8.01 -10.64
CA SER A 102 10.32 7.39 -11.90
C SER A 102 9.18 7.48 -12.91
N TYR A 103 7.94 7.29 -12.46
CA TYR A 103 6.75 7.40 -13.31
C TYR A 103 6.54 8.83 -13.81
N GLN A 104 6.73 9.82 -12.95
CA GLN A 104 6.53 11.24 -13.29
C GLN A 104 7.57 11.77 -14.27
N ILE A 105 8.77 11.20 -14.28
CA ILE A 105 9.86 11.62 -15.17
C ILE A 105 9.60 11.15 -16.60
N LYS A 106 8.81 10.13 -16.79
CA LYS A 106 8.47 9.63 -18.12
C LYS A 106 7.59 10.66 -18.85
N PRO A 107 7.96 11.03 -20.09
CA PRO A 107 7.14 11.97 -20.85
C PRO A 107 5.79 11.40 -21.23
#